data_f7a907a179ce2aa4371df10825615167
#
_entry.id   f7a907a179ce2aa4371df10825615167
#
_cell.length_a   1.000
_cell.length_b   1.000
_cell.length_c   1.000
_cell.angle_alpha   90.00
_cell.angle_beta   90.00
_cell.angle_gamma   90.00
#
_symmetry.space_group_name_H-M   'P 1'
#
loop_
_entity.id
_entity.type
_entity.pdbx_description
1 polymer ?
#
loop_
_entity_poly.entity_id
_entity_poly.type
_entity_poly.pdbx_seq_one_letter_code
_entity_poly.pdbx_strand_id
1 'polypeptide(L)'
;MRAWPWDPRTDRRWYALHSPHLPGRCGLAYLDRTVSQEFLQPLSALPVPANVLGVLTDIDDTLTTEGVVPAHVVAAIARLKAAGLKVVPITGRPVGWSVPFASAWPVDAIVAENGAVALRRNGQGGLDKLYQQDEDSRAHNFARMQEVLSQIESTVPGASRATDSMGRECDIAVDHSEFTHMPQAQIDQCVQIMKAAGMNATVSSIHINGWFGAHNKLEGARWIVRELFDIDLDATLGQWIYIGDSTNDQLMFQNVPLSVGVANIARFVPQLHHLPRYVTAAERGDGFVQLADHILAA
;
A
#
# COMPACT_ATOMS: atom_id res chain seq x y z
N MET A 1 23.26 -13.20 10.50
CA MET A 1 21.88 -13.09 11.01
C MET A 1 21.91 -12.17 12.23
N ARG A 2 21.48 -10.92 12.11
CA ARG A 2 21.24 -10.07 13.29
C ARG A 2 19.80 -10.27 13.70
N ALA A 3 19.59 -10.72 14.95
CA ALA A 3 18.27 -10.87 15.52
C ALA A 3 17.55 -9.52 15.48
N TRP A 4 16.27 -9.54 15.18
CA TRP A 4 15.36 -8.40 15.22
C TRP A 4 15.45 -7.69 16.59
N PRO A 5 15.75 -6.38 16.64
CA PRO A 5 16.01 -5.69 17.91
C PRO A 5 14.76 -5.39 18.73
N TRP A 6 13.57 -5.73 18.24
CA TRP A 6 12.30 -5.42 18.88
C TRP A 6 11.42 -6.66 19.05
N ASP A 7 11.12 -7.03 20.33
CA ASP A 7 10.10 -8.02 20.67
C ASP A 7 8.89 -7.29 21.28
N PRO A 8 7.77 -7.24 20.58
CA PRO A 8 6.55 -6.56 21.06
C PRO A 8 6.00 -7.13 22.35
N ARG A 9 6.43 -8.34 22.76
CA ARG A 9 5.95 -9.01 23.96
C ARG A 9 6.74 -8.65 25.22
N THR A 10 7.94 -8.08 25.09
CA THR A 10 8.86 -7.89 26.21
C THR A 10 9.26 -6.45 26.49
N ASP A 11 9.13 -5.51 25.54
CA ASP A 11 9.56 -4.13 25.74
C ASP A 11 8.46 -3.22 26.29
N ARG A 12 8.35 -3.21 27.65
CA ARG A 12 7.46 -2.28 28.36
C ARG A 12 7.91 -0.82 28.35
N ARG A 13 9.09 -0.49 27.85
CA ARG A 13 9.65 0.88 27.88
C ARG A 13 9.02 1.77 26.79
N TRP A 14 8.50 1.18 25.75
CA TRP A 14 7.87 1.93 24.64
C TRP A 14 6.62 2.70 25.10
N TYR A 15 5.86 2.14 26.08
CA TYR A 15 4.65 2.78 26.63
C TYR A 15 4.93 3.97 27.56
N ALA A 16 6.12 4.06 28.15
CA ALA A 16 6.43 5.09 29.13
C ALA A 16 6.89 6.42 28.53
N LEU A 17 7.32 6.44 27.26
CA LEU A 17 7.95 7.61 26.63
C LEU A 17 6.99 8.46 25.78
N HIS A 18 5.76 8.03 25.53
CA HIS A 18 4.83 8.70 24.62
C HIS A 18 3.45 9.01 25.20
N SER A 19 3.30 9.02 26.54
CA SER A 19 2.06 9.48 27.19
C SER A 19 2.13 10.99 27.44
N PRO A 20 1.22 11.80 26.88
CA PRO A 20 1.15 13.22 27.22
C PRO A 20 0.63 13.38 28.66
N HIS A 21 1.36 14.07 29.50
CA HIS A 21 0.91 14.49 30.82
C HIS A 21 -0.26 15.48 30.69
N LEU A 22 -1.42 15.12 31.20
CA LEU A 22 -2.52 16.03 31.47
C LEU A 22 -2.62 16.30 32.96
N PRO A 23 -2.69 17.55 33.41
CA PRO A 23 -3.01 17.90 34.78
C PRO A 23 -4.53 18.12 34.96
N GLY A 24 -5.09 17.68 36.08
CA GLY A 24 -6.30 18.26 36.67
C GLY A 24 -7.58 17.40 36.56
N ARG A 25 -8.00 16.90 37.73
CA ARG A 25 -9.24 16.21 38.04
C ARG A 25 -10.46 17.07 37.74
N CYS A 26 -11.44 16.52 37.03
CA CYS A 26 -12.85 16.71 37.36
C CYS A 26 -13.63 15.48 36.87
N GLY A 27 -14.47 14.91 37.76
CA GLY A 27 -15.11 13.62 37.53
C GLY A 27 -16.30 13.73 36.56
N LEU A 28 -16.32 12.82 35.62
CA LEU A 28 -17.49 12.35 34.92
C LEU A 28 -17.21 10.91 34.46
N ALA A 29 -18.18 10.04 34.65
CA ALA A 29 -18.11 8.62 34.37
C ALA A 29 -17.67 8.37 32.92
N TYR A 30 -16.42 7.94 32.75
CA TYR A 30 -15.90 7.44 31.47
C TYR A 30 -16.37 5.99 31.35
N LEU A 31 -17.27 5.76 30.39
CA LEU A 31 -17.54 4.40 29.90
C LEU A 31 -16.22 3.81 29.42
N ASP A 32 -15.79 2.79 30.12
CA ASP A 32 -14.64 1.95 29.82
C ASP A 32 -14.84 1.28 28.44
N ARG A 33 -14.43 1.97 27.35
CA ARG A 33 -14.15 1.34 26.08
C ARG A 33 -12.73 0.79 26.21
N THR A 34 -12.59 -0.42 26.69
CA THR A 34 -11.43 -1.25 26.45
C THR A 34 -11.30 -1.43 24.95
N VAL A 35 -10.61 -0.50 24.28
CA VAL A 35 -10.01 -0.75 22.98
C VAL A 35 -8.94 -1.80 23.23
N SER A 36 -9.27 -3.06 22.97
CA SER A 36 -8.27 -4.10 22.87
C SER A 36 -7.26 -3.63 21.81
N GLN A 37 -6.08 -3.18 22.24
CA GLN A 37 -4.95 -2.97 21.36
C GLN A 37 -4.63 -4.33 20.74
N GLU A 38 -5.07 -4.53 19.50
CA GLU A 38 -4.69 -5.67 18.70
C GLU A 38 -3.19 -5.49 18.38
N PHE A 39 -2.35 -6.19 19.14
CA PHE A 39 -0.91 -6.23 18.87
C PHE A 39 -0.68 -6.91 17.52
N LEU A 40 0.30 -6.42 16.75
CA LEU A 40 0.83 -7.09 15.59
C LEU A 40 1.21 -8.53 15.93
N GLN A 41 0.50 -9.48 15.36
CA GLN A 41 0.78 -10.90 15.58
C GLN A 41 1.87 -11.38 14.60
N PRO A 42 2.71 -12.34 14.96
CA PRO A 42 3.66 -12.92 14.02
C PRO A 42 2.91 -13.63 12.90
N LEU A 43 3.51 -13.66 11.70
CA LEU A 43 2.94 -14.33 10.52
C LEU A 43 2.51 -15.78 10.82
N SER A 44 3.21 -16.50 11.70
CA SER A 44 2.87 -17.87 12.08
C SER A 44 1.48 -18.01 12.76
N ALA A 45 0.89 -16.92 13.19
CA ALA A 45 -0.46 -16.89 13.75
C ALA A 45 -1.54 -16.57 12.70
N LEU A 46 -1.16 -16.24 11.45
CA LEU A 46 -2.10 -15.97 10.37
C LEU A 46 -2.87 -17.26 10.03
N PRO A 47 -4.20 -17.28 10.19
CA PRO A 47 -4.98 -18.40 9.70
C PRO A 47 -5.08 -18.35 8.17
N VAL A 48 -4.79 -19.45 7.51
CA VAL A 48 -5.00 -19.57 6.06
C VAL A 48 -6.33 -20.31 5.85
N PRO A 49 -7.39 -19.65 5.35
CA PRO A 49 -8.65 -20.31 5.07
C PRO A 49 -8.50 -21.36 3.98
N ALA A 50 -9.16 -22.52 4.13
CA ALA A 50 -9.17 -23.56 3.10
C ALA A 50 -9.72 -23.10 1.74
N ASN A 51 -10.50 -22.01 1.74
CA ASN A 51 -11.09 -21.38 0.56
C ASN A 51 -10.46 -20.02 0.23
N VAL A 52 -9.18 -19.82 0.57
CA VAL A 52 -8.46 -18.58 0.22
C VAL A 52 -8.51 -18.37 -1.30
N LEU A 53 -8.92 -17.18 -1.72
CA LEU A 53 -9.10 -16.83 -3.13
C LEU A 53 -7.85 -16.24 -3.76
N GLY A 54 -7.08 -15.46 -2.98
CA GLY A 54 -5.89 -14.82 -3.51
C GLY A 54 -5.20 -13.85 -2.57
N VAL A 55 -4.16 -13.21 -3.12
CA VAL A 55 -3.31 -12.24 -2.45
C VAL A 55 -3.38 -10.92 -3.20
N LEU A 56 -3.69 -9.85 -2.47
CA LEU A 56 -3.54 -8.47 -2.89
C LEU A 56 -2.26 -7.95 -2.24
N THR A 57 -1.39 -7.25 -2.96
CA THR A 57 -0.08 -6.85 -2.44
C THR A 57 0.29 -5.45 -2.90
N ASP A 58 0.96 -4.69 -2.04
CA ASP A 58 1.74 -3.54 -2.48
C ASP A 58 2.99 -3.99 -3.26
N ILE A 59 3.71 -3.05 -3.90
CA ILE A 59 4.92 -3.34 -4.68
C ILE A 59 6.18 -2.77 -3.99
N ASP A 60 6.23 -1.44 -3.78
CA ASP A 60 7.44 -0.77 -3.29
C ASP A 60 7.72 -1.14 -1.84
N ASP A 61 8.96 -1.55 -1.54
CA ASP A 61 9.35 -2.01 -0.21
C ASP A 61 8.50 -3.18 0.37
N THR A 62 7.66 -3.80 -0.47
CA THR A 62 6.87 -5.01 -0.17
C THR A 62 7.29 -6.18 -1.05
N LEU A 63 7.27 -6.02 -2.38
CA LEU A 63 7.83 -6.96 -3.36
C LEU A 63 9.24 -6.57 -3.76
N THR A 64 9.54 -5.25 -3.77
CA THR A 64 10.87 -4.76 -4.11
C THR A 64 11.83 -4.83 -2.92
N THR A 65 13.12 -5.00 -3.24
CA THR A 65 14.24 -4.78 -2.35
C THR A 65 15.19 -3.82 -3.06
N GLU A 66 15.42 -2.65 -2.46
CA GLU A 66 16.24 -1.58 -3.06
C GLU A 66 15.78 -1.20 -4.50
N GLY A 67 14.46 -1.07 -4.68
CA GLY A 67 13.84 -0.66 -5.94
C GLY A 67 13.76 -1.76 -7.01
N VAL A 68 14.26 -2.97 -6.74
CA VAL A 68 14.24 -4.11 -7.67
C VAL A 68 13.40 -5.24 -7.10
N VAL A 69 12.60 -5.91 -7.93
CA VAL A 69 11.91 -7.16 -7.53
C VAL A 69 12.84 -8.35 -7.78
N PRO A 70 13.30 -9.02 -6.71
CA PRO A 70 14.20 -10.15 -6.84
C PRO A 70 13.54 -11.35 -7.54
N ALA A 71 14.33 -12.17 -8.23
CA ALA A 71 13.81 -13.33 -8.97
C ALA A 71 13.05 -14.34 -8.09
N HIS A 72 13.49 -14.51 -6.82
CA HIS A 72 12.81 -15.42 -5.89
C HIS A 72 11.41 -14.92 -5.45
N VAL A 73 11.18 -13.60 -5.47
CA VAL A 73 9.85 -13.01 -5.24
C VAL A 73 8.94 -13.32 -6.43
N VAL A 74 9.41 -13.14 -7.67
CA VAL A 74 8.65 -13.52 -8.86
C VAL A 74 8.34 -15.02 -8.87
N ALA A 75 9.28 -15.85 -8.44
CA ALA A 75 9.07 -17.29 -8.28
C ALA A 75 8.02 -17.61 -7.20
N ALA A 76 7.97 -16.85 -6.10
CA ALA A 76 6.94 -17.01 -5.07
C ALA A 76 5.55 -16.65 -5.61
N ILE A 77 5.43 -15.57 -6.40
CA ILE A 77 4.18 -15.22 -7.11
C ILE A 77 3.77 -16.38 -8.04
N ALA A 78 4.71 -16.93 -8.81
CA ALA A 78 4.43 -18.05 -9.72
C ALA A 78 3.91 -19.29 -8.97
N ARG A 79 4.44 -19.58 -7.77
CA ARG A 79 3.95 -20.71 -6.93
C ARG A 79 2.54 -20.46 -6.42
N LEU A 80 2.22 -19.25 -5.97
CA LEU A 80 0.84 -18.89 -5.59
C LEU A 80 -0.12 -19.06 -6.77
N LYS A 81 0.27 -18.59 -7.96
CA LYS A 81 -0.54 -18.78 -9.19
C LYS A 81 -0.70 -20.26 -9.56
N ALA A 82 0.36 -21.07 -9.45
CA ALA A 82 0.30 -22.52 -9.71
C ALA A 82 -0.62 -23.26 -8.73
N ALA A 83 -0.76 -22.76 -7.50
CA ALA A 83 -1.73 -23.25 -6.52
C ALA A 83 -3.18 -22.77 -6.78
N GLY A 84 -3.44 -22.05 -7.88
CA GLY A 84 -4.78 -21.58 -8.26
C GLY A 84 -5.18 -20.24 -7.62
N LEU A 85 -4.30 -19.61 -6.87
CA LEU A 85 -4.59 -18.33 -6.19
C LEU A 85 -4.54 -17.16 -7.18
N LYS A 86 -5.40 -16.16 -6.96
CA LYS A 86 -5.36 -14.88 -7.65
C LYS A 86 -4.28 -14.02 -7.01
N VAL A 87 -3.49 -13.31 -7.83
CA VAL A 87 -2.46 -12.38 -7.33
C VAL A 87 -2.58 -11.05 -8.06
N VAL A 88 -2.88 -10.00 -7.32
CA VAL A 88 -3.06 -8.64 -7.86
C VAL A 88 -2.23 -7.65 -7.06
N PRO A 89 -1.10 -7.17 -7.60
CA PRO A 89 -0.37 -6.03 -7.05
C PRO A 89 -1.17 -4.73 -7.23
N ILE A 90 -1.12 -3.85 -6.19
CA ILE A 90 -1.79 -2.55 -6.14
C ILE A 90 -0.79 -1.53 -5.64
N THR A 91 -0.38 -0.59 -6.49
CA THR A 91 0.74 0.31 -6.23
C THR A 91 0.40 1.78 -6.46
N GLY A 92 1.17 2.67 -5.83
CA GLY A 92 1.23 4.10 -6.18
C GLY A 92 2.15 4.43 -7.36
N ARG A 93 2.83 3.43 -7.94
CA ARG A 93 3.64 3.62 -9.16
C ARG A 93 2.78 3.96 -10.36
N PRO A 94 3.36 4.69 -11.36
CA PRO A 94 2.67 5.02 -12.60
C PRO A 94 2.27 3.79 -13.40
N VAL A 95 1.22 3.93 -14.17
CA VAL A 95 0.82 2.89 -15.14
C VAL A 95 1.95 2.63 -16.16
N GLY A 96 2.66 3.66 -16.61
CA GLY A 96 3.79 3.51 -17.53
C GLY A 96 4.95 2.70 -16.94
N TRP A 97 5.28 2.91 -15.66
CA TRP A 97 6.27 2.11 -14.94
C TRP A 97 5.83 0.64 -14.81
N SER A 98 4.54 0.41 -14.66
CA SER A 98 3.97 -0.91 -14.43
C SER A 98 3.91 -1.81 -15.68
N VAL A 99 3.98 -1.23 -16.90
CA VAL A 99 3.85 -1.96 -18.18
C VAL A 99 4.81 -3.15 -18.32
N PRO A 100 6.15 -3.04 -18.12
CA PRO A 100 7.05 -4.17 -18.27
C PRO A 100 6.77 -5.29 -17.26
N PHE A 101 6.34 -4.94 -16.06
CA PHE A 101 6.03 -5.91 -15.00
C PHE A 101 4.70 -6.62 -15.23
N ALA A 102 3.67 -5.91 -15.67
CA ALA A 102 2.39 -6.51 -16.05
C ALA A 102 2.55 -7.50 -17.22
N SER A 103 3.52 -7.25 -18.10
CA SER A 103 3.84 -8.17 -19.20
C SER A 103 4.62 -9.41 -18.74
N ALA A 104 5.51 -9.25 -17.76
CA ALA A 104 6.48 -10.29 -17.39
C ALA A 104 6.08 -11.13 -16.17
N TRP A 105 5.42 -10.51 -15.16
CA TRP A 105 5.09 -11.20 -13.93
C TRP A 105 3.89 -12.14 -14.07
N PRO A 106 3.87 -13.26 -13.34
CA PRO A 106 2.74 -14.18 -13.35
C PRO A 106 1.59 -13.70 -12.44
N VAL A 107 1.07 -12.49 -12.69
CA VAL A 107 -0.03 -11.85 -11.95
C VAL A 107 -1.29 -11.78 -12.83
N ASP A 108 -2.46 -11.59 -12.22
CA ASP A 108 -3.73 -11.45 -12.95
C ASP A 108 -3.87 -10.05 -13.56
N ALA A 109 -3.45 -9.02 -12.82
CA ALA A 109 -3.34 -7.64 -13.25
C ALA A 109 -2.37 -6.90 -12.33
N ILE A 110 -1.94 -5.70 -12.71
CA ILE A 110 -1.32 -4.71 -11.82
C ILE A 110 -2.24 -3.49 -11.79
N VAL A 111 -2.65 -3.09 -10.60
CA VAL A 111 -3.41 -1.86 -10.37
C VAL A 111 -2.43 -0.77 -9.97
N ALA A 112 -2.36 0.28 -10.79
CA ALA A 112 -1.42 1.39 -10.65
C ALA A 112 -2.11 2.67 -10.16
N GLU A 113 -1.29 3.67 -9.83
CA GLU A 113 -1.73 5.02 -9.46
C GLU A 113 -2.80 4.99 -8.37
N ASN A 114 -2.48 4.26 -7.28
CA ASN A 114 -3.33 4.14 -6.09
C ASN A 114 -4.76 3.64 -6.37
N GLY A 115 -4.93 2.82 -7.42
CA GLY A 115 -6.23 2.24 -7.72
C GLY A 115 -6.92 2.76 -8.98
N ALA A 116 -6.36 3.77 -9.65
CA ALA A 116 -7.02 4.48 -10.74
C ALA A 116 -7.08 3.70 -12.05
N VAL A 117 -6.04 2.94 -12.35
CA VAL A 117 -5.84 2.27 -13.63
C VAL A 117 -5.25 0.88 -13.42
N ALA A 118 -5.67 -0.09 -14.22
CA ALA A 118 -5.15 -1.45 -14.18
C ALA A 118 -4.59 -1.88 -15.52
N LEU A 119 -3.55 -2.71 -15.47
CA LEU A 119 -2.95 -3.39 -16.61
C LEU A 119 -3.22 -4.89 -16.47
N ARG A 120 -3.86 -5.48 -17.48
CA ARG A 120 -4.04 -6.93 -17.56
C ARG A 120 -3.53 -7.46 -18.88
N ARG A 121 -2.97 -8.67 -18.90
CA ARG A 121 -2.64 -9.36 -20.16
C ARG A 121 -3.90 -9.71 -20.91
N ASN A 122 -3.94 -9.43 -22.20
CA ASN A 122 -5.02 -9.88 -23.09
C ASN A 122 -4.64 -11.17 -23.83
N GLY A 123 -5.65 -11.79 -24.45
CA GLY A 123 -5.46 -13.04 -25.20
C GLY A 123 -4.63 -12.91 -26.49
N GLN A 124 -4.22 -11.70 -26.87
CA GLN A 124 -3.46 -11.41 -28.09
C GLN A 124 -1.98 -11.15 -27.81
N GLY A 125 -1.52 -11.35 -26.55
CA GLY A 125 -0.13 -11.14 -26.14
C GLY A 125 0.22 -9.68 -25.81
N GLY A 126 -0.76 -8.78 -25.73
CA GLY A 126 -0.62 -7.40 -25.31
C GLY A 126 -1.17 -7.14 -23.90
N LEU A 127 -1.27 -5.87 -23.54
CA LEU A 127 -1.89 -5.40 -22.32
C LEU A 127 -3.12 -4.56 -22.63
N ASP A 128 -4.21 -4.81 -21.88
CA ASP A 128 -5.35 -3.90 -21.80
C ASP A 128 -5.12 -2.93 -20.64
N LYS A 129 -5.44 -1.64 -20.87
CA LYS A 129 -5.56 -0.65 -19.80
C LYS A 129 -7.05 -0.49 -19.45
N LEU A 130 -7.36 -0.66 -18.18
CA LEU A 130 -8.69 -0.46 -17.63
C LEU A 130 -8.64 0.75 -16.70
N TYR A 131 -9.63 1.63 -16.75
CA TYR A 131 -9.66 2.85 -15.94
C TYR A 131 -10.95 2.92 -15.11
N GLN A 132 -10.86 3.45 -13.88
CA GLN A 132 -12.05 3.71 -13.08
C GLN A 132 -12.81 4.98 -13.54
N GLN A 133 -12.10 5.96 -14.07
CA GLN A 133 -12.69 7.21 -14.57
C GLN A 133 -12.74 7.21 -16.10
N ASP A 134 -13.74 7.89 -16.65
CA ASP A 134 -13.83 8.15 -18.09
C ASP A 134 -12.69 9.07 -18.58
N GLU A 135 -12.51 9.14 -19.89
CA GLU A 135 -11.40 9.87 -20.51
C GLU A 135 -11.46 11.39 -20.25
N ASP A 136 -12.66 11.98 -20.35
CA ASP A 136 -12.84 13.42 -20.14
C ASP A 136 -12.52 13.81 -18.70
N SER A 137 -13.01 13.04 -17.74
CA SER A 137 -12.70 13.22 -16.30
C SER A 137 -11.19 13.11 -16.04
N ARG A 138 -10.51 12.11 -16.63
CA ARG A 138 -9.05 11.95 -16.48
C ARG A 138 -8.29 13.14 -17.06
N ALA A 139 -8.62 13.54 -18.28
CA ALA A 139 -7.95 14.68 -18.94
C ALA A 139 -8.11 15.98 -18.14
N HIS A 140 -9.34 16.28 -17.68
CA HIS A 140 -9.62 17.44 -16.84
C HIS A 140 -8.84 17.39 -15.50
N ASN A 141 -8.89 16.25 -14.81
CA ASN A 141 -8.20 16.08 -13.53
C ASN A 141 -6.70 16.17 -13.70
N PHE A 142 -6.14 15.59 -14.77
CA PHE A 142 -4.70 15.61 -15.01
C PHE A 142 -4.18 17.04 -15.22
N ALA A 143 -4.89 17.87 -16.00
CA ALA A 143 -4.52 19.27 -16.18
C ALA A 143 -4.48 20.03 -14.84
N ARG A 144 -5.49 19.89 -14.00
CA ARG A 144 -5.54 20.48 -12.67
C ARG A 144 -4.42 19.99 -11.74
N MET A 145 -4.12 18.69 -11.80
CA MET A 145 -3.03 18.10 -10.99
C MET A 145 -1.66 18.69 -11.37
N GLN A 146 -1.41 18.96 -12.67
CA GLN A 146 -0.17 19.60 -13.10
C GLN A 146 -0.01 21.03 -12.57
N GLU A 147 -1.10 21.78 -12.43
CA GLU A 147 -1.09 23.10 -11.78
C GLU A 147 -0.69 23.00 -10.30
N VAL A 148 -1.28 22.05 -9.57
CA VAL A 148 -0.94 21.81 -8.16
C VAL A 148 0.50 21.35 -8.00
N LEU A 149 0.99 20.45 -8.87
CA LEU A 149 2.38 20.00 -8.86
C LEU A 149 3.35 21.17 -9.09
N SER A 150 3.06 22.03 -10.06
CA SER A 150 3.85 23.24 -10.34
C SER A 150 3.85 24.21 -9.13
N GLN A 151 2.72 24.35 -8.45
CA GLN A 151 2.63 25.12 -7.22
C GLN A 151 3.53 24.52 -6.13
N ILE A 152 3.51 23.21 -5.92
CA ILE A 152 4.37 22.53 -4.94
C ILE A 152 5.84 22.78 -5.27
N GLU A 153 6.26 22.54 -6.52
CA GLU A 153 7.64 22.72 -6.97
C GLU A 153 8.15 24.16 -6.77
N SER A 154 7.25 25.16 -6.89
CA SER A 154 7.61 26.57 -6.71
C SER A 154 7.57 27.06 -5.27
N THR A 155 6.81 26.41 -4.38
CA THR A 155 6.56 26.92 -3.02
C THR A 155 7.21 26.11 -1.91
N VAL A 156 7.45 24.81 -2.14
CA VAL A 156 8.07 23.92 -1.14
C VAL A 156 9.54 23.72 -1.46
N PRO A 157 10.48 24.22 -0.63
CA PRO A 157 11.90 24.09 -0.90
C PRO A 157 12.33 22.63 -1.04
N GLY A 158 13.02 22.29 -2.14
CA GLY A 158 13.50 20.93 -2.39
C GLY A 158 12.46 19.94 -2.88
N ALA A 159 11.19 20.35 -3.01
CA ALA A 159 10.17 19.49 -3.64
C ALA A 159 10.41 19.40 -5.15
N SER A 160 10.38 18.20 -5.66
CA SER A 160 10.44 17.90 -7.09
C SER A 160 9.50 16.75 -7.44
N ARG A 161 8.95 16.79 -8.63
CA ARG A 161 8.17 15.66 -9.15
C ARG A 161 9.01 14.40 -9.16
N ALA A 162 8.38 13.28 -8.93
CA ALA A 162 9.02 11.97 -9.03
C ALA A 162 9.59 11.75 -10.45
N THR A 163 10.72 11.06 -10.54
CA THR A 163 11.40 10.83 -11.83
C THR A 163 10.57 10.00 -12.81
N ASP A 164 9.61 9.21 -12.30
CA ASP A 164 8.67 8.40 -13.06
C ASP A 164 7.39 9.15 -13.50
N SER A 165 7.30 10.46 -13.26
CA SER A 165 6.10 11.28 -13.54
C SER A 165 5.62 11.22 -14.99
N MET A 166 6.51 11.01 -15.97
CA MET A 166 6.11 10.87 -17.38
C MET A 166 5.22 9.66 -17.67
N GLY A 167 5.22 8.67 -16.78
CA GLY A 167 4.38 7.48 -16.91
C GLY A 167 3.04 7.55 -16.19
N ARG A 168 2.70 8.70 -15.55
CA ARG A 168 1.47 8.89 -14.77
C ARG A 168 0.34 9.44 -15.65
N GLU A 169 -0.87 8.94 -15.42
CA GLU A 169 -2.06 9.33 -16.18
C GLU A 169 -3.22 9.79 -15.27
N CYS A 170 -3.25 9.38 -13.99
CA CYS A 170 -4.36 9.62 -13.08
C CYS A 170 -3.94 10.21 -11.72
N ASP A 171 -2.66 10.34 -11.44
CA ASP A 171 -2.13 10.97 -10.24
C ASP A 171 -0.88 11.82 -10.53
N ILE A 172 -0.40 12.52 -9.51
CA ILE A 172 0.92 13.15 -9.47
C ILE A 172 1.72 12.60 -8.30
N ALA A 173 3.04 12.67 -8.39
CA ALA A 173 3.92 12.25 -7.31
C ALA A 173 5.06 13.25 -7.10
N VAL A 174 5.36 13.52 -5.84
CA VAL A 174 6.54 14.25 -5.36
C VAL A 174 7.49 13.23 -4.72
N ASP A 175 8.75 13.24 -5.11
CA ASP A 175 9.78 12.40 -4.50
C ASP A 175 10.11 12.91 -3.10
N HIS A 176 10.08 12.02 -2.10
CA HIS A 176 10.52 12.37 -0.75
C HIS A 176 11.60 11.47 -0.19
N SER A 177 11.78 10.25 -0.74
CA SER A 177 12.73 9.26 -0.20
C SER A 177 13.33 8.31 -1.25
N GLU A 178 12.96 8.41 -2.52
CA GLU A 178 13.53 7.55 -3.57
C GLU A 178 14.92 8.03 -3.98
N PHE A 179 15.05 9.29 -4.36
CA PHE A 179 16.30 9.94 -4.78
C PHE A 179 16.64 11.16 -3.93
N THR A 180 15.69 11.64 -3.11
CA THR A 180 15.84 12.76 -2.20
C THR A 180 15.56 12.34 -0.76
N HIS A 181 15.88 13.21 0.22
CA HIS A 181 15.48 13.05 1.62
C HIS A 181 14.79 14.31 2.08
N MET A 182 13.47 14.36 1.90
CA MET A 182 12.67 15.50 2.25
C MET A 182 12.35 15.49 3.76
N PRO A 183 12.58 16.59 4.49
CA PRO A 183 12.14 16.72 5.88
C PRO A 183 10.62 16.58 6.04
N GLN A 184 10.17 16.01 7.16
CA GLN A 184 8.75 15.76 7.43
C GLN A 184 7.87 17.01 7.26
N ALA A 185 8.33 18.17 7.72
CA ALA A 185 7.58 19.42 7.58
C ALA A 185 7.30 19.81 6.11
N GLN A 186 8.20 19.48 5.20
CA GLN A 186 8.02 19.71 3.76
C GLN A 186 7.09 18.67 3.13
N ILE A 187 7.16 17.40 3.58
CA ILE A 187 6.21 16.35 3.22
C ILE A 187 4.78 16.78 3.61
N ASP A 188 4.61 17.23 4.86
CA ASP A 188 3.34 17.71 5.38
C ASP A 188 2.82 18.92 4.59
N GLN A 189 3.70 19.85 4.19
CA GLN A 189 3.35 21.00 3.37
C GLN A 189 2.87 20.59 1.98
N CYS A 190 3.53 19.64 1.31
CA CYS A 190 3.06 19.09 0.05
C CYS A 190 1.65 18.47 0.18
N VAL A 191 1.44 17.65 1.20
CA VAL A 191 0.13 17.04 1.49
C VAL A 191 -0.94 18.12 1.74
N GLN A 192 -0.62 19.18 2.48
CA GLN A 192 -1.54 20.30 2.73
C GLN A 192 -1.93 21.03 1.45
N ILE A 193 -0.96 21.31 0.56
CA ILE A 193 -1.24 21.96 -0.73
C ILE A 193 -2.18 21.10 -1.57
N MET A 194 -1.90 19.80 -1.70
CA MET A 194 -2.75 18.86 -2.42
C MET A 194 -4.18 18.83 -1.84
N LYS A 195 -4.32 18.70 -0.52
CA LYS A 195 -5.62 18.69 0.16
C LYS A 195 -6.38 20.02 0.02
N ALA A 196 -5.69 21.15 0.10
CA ALA A 196 -6.29 22.48 -0.09
C ALA A 196 -6.83 22.68 -1.52
N ALA A 197 -6.22 22.01 -2.52
CA ALA A 197 -6.71 21.98 -3.89
C ALA A 197 -7.89 20.99 -4.10
N GLY A 198 -8.33 20.27 -3.05
CA GLY A 198 -9.40 19.28 -3.10
C GLY A 198 -8.94 17.90 -3.60
N MET A 199 -7.64 17.63 -3.59
CA MET A 199 -7.10 16.33 -3.95
C MET A 199 -7.08 15.37 -2.74
N ASN A 200 -7.16 14.07 -3.02
CA ASN A 200 -6.65 13.07 -2.10
C ASN A 200 -5.12 13.14 -2.10
N ALA A 201 -4.51 12.84 -0.96
CA ALA A 201 -3.06 12.79 -0.83
C ALA A 201 -2.65 11.67 0.12
N THR A 202 -1.67 10.87 -0.28
CA THR A 202 -1.06 9.82 0.54
C THR A 202 0.46 9.91 0.49
N VAL A 203 1.10 9.40 1.53
CA VAL A 203 2.55 9.25 1.59
C VAL A 203 2.85 7.76 1.58
N SER A 204 3.59 7.29 0.56
CA SER A 204 4.10 5.93 0.49
C SER A 204 5.51 5.86 1.10
N SER A 205 6.20 4.73 0.93
CA SER A 205 7.60 4.58 1.37
C SER A 205 8.56 5.53 0.63
N ILE A 206 8.20 5.99 -0.58
CA ILE A 206 9.08 6.76 -1.48
C ILE A 206 8.49 8.07 -2.01
N HIS A 207 7.16 8.13 -2.21
CA HIS A 207 6.49 9.26 -2.86
C HIS A 207 5.34 9.83 -2.03
N ILE A 208 5.06 11.14 -2.24
CA ILE A 208 3.82 11.79 -1.87
C ILE A 208 2.94 11.79 -3.11
N ASN A 209 1.86 11.01 -3.12
CA ASN A 209 0.94 10.93 -4.26
C ASN A 209 -0.29 11.79 -4.03
N GLY A 210 -0.79 12.43 -5.10
CA GLY A 210 -2.01 13.22 -5.08
C GLY A 210 -2.87 13.01 -6.32
N TRP A 211 -4.22 12.96 -6.13
CA TRP A 211 -5.16 12.75 -7.24
C TRP A 211 -6.54 13.32 -6.95
N PHE A 212 -7.34 13.50 -8.02
CA PHE A 212 -8.76 13.79 -7.92
C PHE A 212 -9.59 12.54 -8.19
N GLY A 213 -10.63 12.32 -7.41
CA GLY A 213 -11.55 11.18 -7.53
C GLY A 213 -11.60 10.34 -6.27
N ALA A 214 -12.52 9.38 -6.24
CA ALA A 214 -12.78 8.57 -5.05
C ALA A 214 -11.90 7.31 -4.96
N HIS A 215 -11.08 7.03 -5.98
CA HIS A 215 -10.22 5.85 -5.99
C HIS A 215 -9.12 5.92 -4.90
N ASN A 216 -8.73 4.78 -4.44
CA ASN A 216 -7.64 4.49 -3.53
C ASN A 216 -7.30 2.99 -3.65
N LYS A 217 -6.30 2.48 -2.93
CA LYS A 217 -5.93 1.05 -3.03
C LYS A 217 -7.10 0.10 -2.76
N LEU A 218 -7.98 0.42 -1.80
CA LEU A 218 -9.12 -0.44 -1.47
C LEU A 218 -10.20 -0.40 -2.56
N GLU A 219 -10.57 0.80 -3.03
CA GLU A 219 -11.51 0.93 -4.15
C GLU A 219 -10.95 0.31 -5.43
N GLY A 220 -9.64 0.44 -5.67
CA GLY A 220 -8.95 -0.24 -6.77
C GLY A 220 -9.02 -1.76 -6.66
N ALA A 221 -8.87 -2.30 -5.44
CA ALA A 221 -9.03 -3.73 -5.17
C ALA A 221 -10.48 -4.20 -5.43
N ARG A 222 -11.48 -3.47 -4.90
CA ARG A 222 -12.91 -3.76 -5.11
C ARG A 222 -13.25 -3.81 -6.59
N TRP A 223 -12.83 -2.76 -7.29
CA TRP A 223 -13.08 -2.63 -8.72
C TRP A 223 -12.44 -3.75 -9.53
N ILE A 224 -11.14 -3.99 -9.36
CA ILE A 224 -10.43 -4.96 -10.21
C ILE A 224 -10.82 -6.40 -9.91
N VAL A 225 -11.12 -6.73 -8.66
CA VAL A 225 -11.61 -8.06 -8.28
C VAL A 225 -12.97 -8.33 -8.91
N ARG A 226 -13.86 -7.33 -8.94
CA ARG A 226 -15.14 -7.42 -9.65
C ARG A 226 -14.93 -7.56 -11.14
N GLU A 227 -14.10 -6.73 -11.73
CA GLU A 227 -13.86 -6.68 -13.19
C GLU A 227 -13.23 -7.96 -13.73
N LEU A 228 -12.27 -8.55 -13.01
CA LEU A 228 -11.54 -9.72 -13.50
C LEU A 228 -12.19 -11.06 -13.14
N PHE A 229 -12.88 -11.13 -12.01
CA PHE A 229 -13.29 -12.40 -11.44
C PHE A 229 -14.80 -12.49 -11.18
N ASP A 230 -15.55 -11.40 -11.40
CA ASP A 230 -16.97 -11.26 -11.02
C ASP A 230 -17.23 -11.60 -9.54
N ILE A 231 -16.28 -11.21 -8.67
CA ILE A 231 -16.33 -11.43 -7.23
C ILE A 231 -16.60 -10.09 -6.52
N ASP A 232 -17.51 -10.10 -5.56
CA ASP A 232 -17.66 -9.02 -4.61
C ASP A 232 -16.59 -9.15 -3.51
N LEU A 233 -15.63 -8.21 -3.50
CA LEU A 233 -14.55 -8.23 -2.52
C LEU A 233 -15.07 -8.11 -1.09
N ASP A 234 -16.05 -7.23 -0.84
CA ASP A 234 -16.59 -7.01 0.50
C ASP A 234 -17.29 -8.26 1.06
N ALA A 235 -17.96 -9.02 0.19
CA ALA A 235 -18.59 -10.29 0.58
C ALA A 235 -17.58 -11.41 0.84
N THR A 236 -16.34 -11.26 0.37
CA THR A 236 -15.30 -12.30 0.41
C THR A 236 -14.01 -11.87 1.10
N LEU A 237 -14.00 -10.74 1.82
CA LEU A 237 -12.78 -10.17 2.47
C LEU A 237 -12.00 -11.19 3.31
N GLY A 238 -12.71 -12.08 4.03
CA GLY A 238 -12.07 -13.14 4.82
C GLY A 238 -11.37 -14.24 4.01
N GLN A 239 -11.49 -14.21 2.68
CA GLN A 239 -10.85 -15.17 1.75
C GLN A 239 -9.68 -14.52 0.97
N TRP A 240 -9.37 -13.26 1.26
CA TRP A 240 -8.28 -12.52 0.65
C TRP A 240 -7.24 -12.15 1.69
N ILE A 241 -5.98 -12.26 1.31
CA ILE A 241 -4.86 -11.81 2.13
C ILE A 241 -4.32 -10.54 1.49
N TYR A 242 -4.06 -9.50 2.30
CA TYR A 242 -3.37 -8.30 1.87
C TYR A 242 -2.00 -8.20 2.53
N ILE A 243 -0.97 -7.79 1.76
CA ILE A 243 0.35 -7.51 2.31
C ILE A 243 0.87 -6.16 1.81
N GLY A 244 1.44 -5.35 2.71
CA GLY A 244 1.98 -4.03 2.45
C GLY A 244 2.98 -3.57 3.50
N ASP A 245 3.52 -2.35 3.36
CA ASP A 245 4.61 -1.86 4.22
C ASP A 245 4.41 -0.47 4.84
N SER A 246 3.47 0.33 4.33
CA SER A 246 3.48 1.77 4.60
C SER A 246 2.11 2.41 4.81
N THR A 247 2.07 3.73 4.95
CA THR A 247 0.85 4.47 5.33
C THR A 247 -0.22 4.52 4.24
N ASN A 248 0.14 4.35 2.96
CA ASN A 248 -0.83 4.27 1.88
C ASN A 248 -1.59 2.93 1.85
N ASP A 249 -1.15 1.93 2.63
CA ASP A 249 -1.80 0.62 2.81
C ASP A 249 -2.85 0.62 3.91
N GLN A 250 -2.95 1.71 4.67
CA GLN A 250 -3.76 1.79 5.89
C GLN A 250 -5.23 1.41 5.66
N LEU A 251 -5.84 1.80 4.53
CA LEU A 251 -7.21 1.42 4.21
C LEU A 251 -7.35 -0.09 3.97
N MET A 252 -6.32 -0.72 3.38
CA MET A 252 -6.30 -2.17 3.21
C MET A 252 -6.14 -2.86 4.57
N PHE A 253 -5.25 -2.39 5.45
CA PHE A 253 -5.08 -2.94 6.80
C PHE A 253 -6.35 -2.82 7.63
N GLN A 254 -7.09 -1.73 7.50
CA GLN A 254 -8.34 -1.49 8.21
C GLN A 254 -9.45 -2.45 7.79
N ASN A 255 -9.55 -2.77 6.49
CA ASN A 255 -10.70 -3.44 5.91
C ASN A 255 -10.46 -4.93 5.65
N VAL A 256 -9.24 -5.35 5.33
CA VAL A 256 -8.93 -6.76 5.05
C VAL A 256 -8.57 -7.50 6.35
N PRO A 257 -9.38 -8.48 6.79
CA PRO A 257 -9.14 -9.19 8.05
C PRO A 257 -7.81 -9.96 8.11
N LEU A 258 -7.34 -10.44 6.96
CA LEU A 258 -6.08 -11.18 6.83
C LEU A 258 -4.98 -10.24 6.30
N SER A 259 -4.78 -9.09 6.98
CA SER A 259 -3.79 -8.09 6.60
C SER A 259 -2.43 -8.37 7.24
N VAL A 260 -1.38 -8.26 6.44
CA VAL A 260 0.02 -8.55 6.81
C VAL A 260 0.88 -7.33 6.51
N GLY A 261 1.74 -6.95 7.43
CA GLY A 261 2.84 -6.02 7.20
C GLY A 261 4.13 -6.78 6.95
N VAL A 262 4.95 -6.37 5.98
CA VAL A 262 6.33 -6.82 5.95
C VAL A 262 7.11 -6.13 7.06
N ALA A 263 8.19 -6.75 7.56
CA ALA A 263 8.86 -6.30 8.78
C ALA A 263 9.31 -4.82 8.77
N ASN A 264 9.65 -4.26 7.60
CA ASN A 264 10.01 -2.84 7.48
C ASN A 264 8.84 -1.85 7.73
N ILE A 265 7.59 -2.34 7.89
CA ILE A 265 6.45 -1.51 8.32
C ILE A 265 6.70 -0.85 9.68
N ALA A 266 7.59 -1.43 10.49
CA ALA A 266 7.94 -0.90 11.82
C ALA A 266 8.28 0.60 11.80
N ARG A 267 8.89 1.11 10.73
CA ARG A 267 9.21 2.54 10.56
C ARG A 267 7.98 3.45 10.45
N PHE A 268 6.83 2.89 10.01
CA PHE A 268 5.58 3.62 9.82
C PHE A 268 4.55 3.42 10.94
N VAL A 269 4.77 2.47 11.85
CA VAL A 269 3.85 2.20 12.98
C VAL A 269 3.43 3.46 13.74
N PRO A 270 4.32 4.43 14.04
CA PRO A 270 3.91 5.66 14.72
C PRO A 270 2.96 6.57 13.92
N GLN A 271 2.86 6.38 12.60
CA GLN A 271 2.05 7.19 11.69
C GLN A 271 0.76 6.48 11.26
N LEU A 272 0.65 5.16 11.55
CA LEU A 272 -0.49 4.34 11.18
C LEU A 272 -1.60 4.43 12.25
N HIS A 273 -2.81 4.75 11.82
CA HIS A 273 -4.01 4.68 12.68
C HIS A 273 -4.63 3.26 12.66
N HIS A 274 -4.37 2.50 11.59
CA HIS A 274 -4.80 1.11 11.44
C HIS A 274 -3.60 0.26 11.08
N LEU A 275 -3.22 -0.63 12.01
CA LEU A 275 -2.10 -1.55 11.84
C LEU A 275 -2.56 -2.82 11.10
N PRO A 276 -1.68 -3.49 10.33
CA PRO A 276 -1.97 -4.85 9.87
C PRO A 276 -2.07 -5.78 11.07
N ARG A 277 -2.84 -6.86 10.93
CA ARG A 277 -3.01 -7.83 12.03
C ARG A 277 -1.80 -8.71 12.24
N TYR A 278 -1.07 -9.00 11.18
CA TYR A 278 0.09 -9.89 11.19
C TYR A 278 1.32 -9.18 10.64
N VAL A 279 2.51 -9.67 10.99
CA VAL A 279 3.77 -9.13 10.49
C VAL A 279 4.74 -10.28 10.17
N THR A 280 5.46 -10.15 9.06
CA THR A 280 6.52 -11.08 8.68
C THR A 280 7.78 -10.85 9.51
N ALA A 281 8.64 -11.88 9.65
CA ALA A 281 9.93 -11.73 10.30
C ALA A 281 10.99 -11.09 9.39
N ALA A 282 10.86 -11.28 8.08
CA ALA A 282 11.72 -10.66 7.08
C ALA A 282 11.09 -9.38 6.51
N GLU A 283 11.96 -8.51 5.99
CA GLU A 283 11.58 -7.26 5.35
C GLU A 283 11.31 -7.48 3.86
N ARG A 284 10.52 -6.56 3.25
CA ARG A 284 10.42 -6.38 1.81
C ARG A 284 10.08 -7.68 1.07
N GLY A 285 10.73 -7.93 -0.09
CA GLY A 285 10.49 -9.13 -0.89
C GLY A 285 10.66 -10.45 -0.14
N ASP A 286 11.60 -10.53 0.79
CA ASP A 286 11.80 -11.73 1.63
C ASP A 286 10.60 -11.95 2.58
N GLY A 287 9.99 -10.86 3.07
CA GLY A 287 8.73 -10.92 3.84
C GLY A 287 7.56 -11.44 3.01
N PHE A 288 7.44 -11.00 1.75
CA PHE A 288 6.46 -11.55 0.83
C PHE A 288 6.66 -13.04 0.57
N VAL A 289 7.91 -13.49 0.38
CA VAL A 289 8.23 -14.92 0.20
C VAL A 289 7.82 -15.73 1.44
N GLN A 290 8.09 -15.22 2.65
CA GLN A 290 7.62 -15.87 3.88
C GLN A 290 6.10 -16.03 3.91
N LEU A 291 5.33 -15.00 3.48
CA LEU A 291 3.88 -15.10 3.37
C LEU A 291 3.47 -16.18 2.35
N ALA A 292 4.09 -16.19 1.16
CA ALA A 292 3.79 -17.18 0.14
C ALA A 292 4.04 -18.61 0.63
N ASP A 293 5.18 -18.82 1.33
CA ASP A 293 5.52 -20.12 1.93
C ASP A 293 4.49 -20.54 3.01
N HIS A 294 4.06 -19.59 3.85
CA HIS A 294 3.05 -19.83 4.87
C HIS A 294 1.70 -20.25 4.26
N ILE A 295 1.26 -19.56 3.20
CA ILE A 295 -0.01 -19.88 2.50
C ILE A 295 0.06 -21.26 1.85
N LEU A 296 1.19 -21.59 1.21
CA LEU A 296 1.35 -22.84 0.45
C LEU A 296 1.62 -24.07 1.33
N ALA A 297 1.93 -23.87 2.61
CA ALA A 297 2.13 -24.95 3.59
C ALA A 297 0.84 -25.30 4.35
N ALA A 298 -0.24 -24.53 4.21
CA ALA A 298 -1.50 -24.73 4.90
C ALA A 298 -2.45 -25.63 4.10
#